data_dca94416c1f9d0b50cb2d04e4bc43e40
#
_entry.id   dca94416c1f9d0b50cb2d04e4bc43e40
#
_cell.length_a   1.000
_cell.length_b   1.000
_cell.length_c   1.000
_cell.angle_alpha   90.00
_cell.angle_beta   90.00
_cell.angle_gamma   90.00
#
_symmetry.space_group_name_H-M   'P 1'
#
loop_
_entity.id
_entity.type
_entity.pdbx_description
1 polymer ?
#
loop_
_entity_poly.entity_id
_entity_poly.type
_entity_poly.pdbx_seq_one_letter_code
_entity_poly.pdbx_strand_id
1 'polypeptide(L)'
;IRTYKNEKTIGLKMQNQSDWIIIIIPCAKDTLKQENIYDRIKINIKYEAVPPDSGLNKEDIMEQYKQEFIDFMVESDVLKFGDFTLKSGRKSPFFMNAGAYVTGTQLARLGEYYAKAIHETYGDDFDVLFGPAYKGIPISVVTAVAYAKLYGKEVRYCSDRKEEKDHGADKGGFLGSKLKDGDRVIMIEDVTTSGKSMEETVPKVRGAADVTIVGLMVSLNRMEVGLGGKVSALEEIKERYGFPTSAIVSMADVVEHLYNKECEGKVVIDDALKAAIDKYYAEYGVKNA
;
A
#
# COMPACT_ATOMS: atom_id res chain seq x y z
N ILE A 1 31.54 9.28 -0.37
CA ILE A 1 32.02 7.94 0.00
C ILE A 1 33.48 8.07 0.39
N ARG A 2 33.85 7.68 1.60
CA ARG A 2 35.25 7.55 2.02
C ARG A 2 35.52 6.09 2.40
N THR A 3 36.60 5.54 1.88
CA THR A 3 37.05 4.18 2.19
C THR A 3 38.16 4.20 3.23
N TYR A 4 38.08 3.32 4.20
CA TYR A 4 39.12 3.07 5.19
C TYR A 4 39.52 1.57 5.12
N LYS A 5 40.81 1.29 5.08
CA LYS A 5 41.31 -0.08 5.00
C LYS A 5 42.32 -0.31 6.14
N ASN A 6 42.09 -1.37 6.93
CA ASN A 6 43.13 -1.90 7.80
C ASN A 6 43.32 -3.40 7.48
N GLU A 7 44.33 -4.07 8.11
CA GLU A 7 44.73 -5.44 7.78
C GLU A 7 43.61 -6.50 7.94
N LYS A 8 42.48 -6.17 8.56
CA LYS A 8 41.39 -7.13 8.88
C LYS A 8 40.02 -6.72 8.37
N THR A 9 39.84 -5.46 7.97
CA THR A 9 38.50 -4.95 7.58
C THR A 9 38.57 -3.86 6.53
N ILE A 10 37.58 -3.78 5.66
CA ILE A 10 37.33 -2.68 4.73
C ILE A 10 36.07 -1.96 5.21
N GLY A 11 36.18 -0.68 5.53
CA GLY A 11 35.07 0.16 5.93
C GLY A 11 34.63 1.08 4.79
N LEU A 12 33.34 1.11 4.47
CA LEU A 12 32.71 2.08 3.60
C LEU A 12 31.91 3.05 4.45
N LYS A 13 32.25 4.33 4.38
CA LYS A 13 31.50 5.39 5.05
C LYS A 13 30.65 6.11 4.02
N MET A 14 29.33 6.00 4.12
CA MET A 14 28.37 6.68 3.27
C MET A 14 27.59 7.68 4.10
N GLN A 15 27.36 8.87 3.57
CA GLN A 15 26.55 9.90 4.21
C GLN A 15 25.16 9.84 3.59
N ASN A 16 24.15 9.65 4.43
CA ASN A 16 22.75 9.88 4.07
C ASN A 16 22.29 11.14 4.82
N GLN A 17 21.35 11.87 4.30
CA GLN A 17 20.99 13.26 4.67
C GLN A 17 21.25 13.74 6.12
N SER A 18 21.18 12.90 7.13
CA SER A 18 21.49 13.24 8.53
C SER A 18 22.47 12.30 9.24
N ASP A 19 22.74 11.10 8.72
CA ASP A 19 23.49 10.07 9.43
C ASP A 19 24.65 9.47 8.63
N TRP A 20 25.65 8.95 9.36
CA TRP A 20 26.78 8.24 8.78
C TRP A 20 26.56 6.73 8.91
N ILE A 21 26.48 6.03 7.78
CA ILE A 21 26.46 4.56 7.76
C ILE A 21 27.88 4.06 7.56
N ILE A 22 28.37 3.28 8.51
CA ILE A 22 29.67 2.62 8.45
C ILE A 22 29.44 1.14 8.19
N ILE A 23 29.79 0.67 7.00
CA ILE A 23 29.74 -0.76 6.65
C ILE A 23 31.16 -1.32 6.86
N ILE A 24 31.31 -2.24 7.80
CA ILE A 24 32.56 -2.92 8.08
C ILE A 24 32.50 -4.33 7.47
N ILE A 25 33.38 -4.61 6.50
CA ILE A 25 33.45 -5.92 5.85
C ILE A 25 34.72 -6.62 6.37
N PRO A 26 34.63 -7.83 6.96
CA PRO A 26 35.81 -8.59 7.33
C PRO A 26 36.66 -8.97 6.11
N CYS A 27 37.95 -8.68 6.15
CA CYS A 27 38.87 -9.08 5.11
C CYS A 27 39.35 -10.51 5.37
N ALA A 28 38.83 -11.51 4.65
CA ALA A 28 39.37 -12.86 4.70
C ALA A 28 40.74 -12.85 3.97
N LYS A 29 41.80 -13.22 4.70
CA LYS A 29 43.10 -13.53 4.09
C LYS A 29 42.90 -14.81 3.26
N ASP A 30 43.08 -14.72 2.02
CA ASP A 30 43.17 -15.73 0.96
C ASP A 30 42.03 -15.68 -0.05
N THR A 31 42.50 -15.48 -1.28
CA THR A 31 41.76 -15.47 -2.56
C THR A 31 41.18 -14.13 -3.04
N LEU A 32 42.09 -13.21 -3.40
CA LEU A 32 41.80 -12.18 -4.41
C LEU A 32 42.41 -12.57 -5.76
N LYS A 33 41.77 -13.50 -6.48
CA LYS A 33 41.79 -13.53 -7.94
C LYS A 33 40.63 -12.70 -8.43
N GLN A 34 40.92 -11.85 -9.42
CA GLN A 34 40.00 -10.93 -10.08
C GLN A 34 38.72 -11.62 -10.57
N GLU A 35 37.73 -11.78 -9.68
CA GLU A 35 36.36 -12.05 -10.05
C GLU A 35 35.51 -10.94 -9.45
N ASN A 36 34.62 -10.46 -10.28
CA ASN A 36 33.73 -9.33 -10.14
C ASN A 36 33.22 -9.10 -8.72
N ILE A 37 33.65 -8.02 -8.08
CA ILE A 37 33.24 -7.60 -6.72
C ILE A 37 31.71 -7.43 -6.61
N TYR A 38 31.01 -7.23 -7.70
CA TYR A 38 29.57 -7.05 -7.77
C TYR A 38 28.78 -8.33 -7.49
N ASP A 39 29.30 -9.51 -7.77
CA ASP A 39 28.58 -10.79 -7.57
C ASP A 39 28.69 -11.35 -6.14
N ARG A 40 29.51 -10.78 -5.28
CA ARG A 40 29.69 -11.20 -3.87
C ARG A 40 29.20 -10.21 -2.83
N ILE A 41 28.78 -9.02 -3.20
CA ILE A 41 28.04 -8.15 -2.30
C ILE A 41 26.57 -8.60 -2.36
N LYS A 42 26.25 -9.74 -1.74
CA LYS A 42 24.94 -9.88 -1.09
C LYS A 42 24.96 -8.80 -0.03
N ILE A 43 24.48 -7.62 -0.37
CA ILE A 43 24.08 -6.63 0.60
C ILE A 43 22.93 -7.30 1.33
N ASN A 44 23.25 -8.04 2.40
CA ASN A 44 22.33 -8.28 3.48
C ASN A 44 22.11 -6.89 4.09
N ILE A 45 21.28 -6.07 3.43
CA ILE A 45 20.57 -5.02 4.13
C ILE A 45 19.62 -5.82 5.01
N LYS A 46 20.11 -6.24 6.19
CA LYS A 46 19.21 -6.46 7.30
C LYS A 46 18.53 -5.10 7.45
N TYR A 47 17.29 -5.00 7.00
CA TYR A 47 16.38 -4.11 7.66
C TYR A 47 16.42 -4.58 9.11
N GLU A 48 17.12 -3.86 9.96
CA GLU A 48 16.94 -4.07 11.37
C GLU A 48 15.47 -3.81 11.62
N ALA A 49 14.73 -4.84 11.92
CA ALA A 49 13.51 -4.69 12.68
C ALA A 49 13.85 -3.72 13.81
N VAL A 50 13.01 -2.69 14.00
CA VAL A 50 13.17 -1.69 15.08
C VAL A 50 13.70 -2.43 16.31
N PRO A 51 14.86 -2.03 16.89
CA PRO A 51 15.45 -2.77 18.00
C PRO A 51 14.40 -2.94 19.08
N PRO A 52 14.29 -4.10 19.72
CA PRO A 52 13.33 -4.34 20.80
C PRO A 52 13.45 -3.34 21.97
N ASP A 53 14.51 -2.54 22.01
CA ASP A 53 14.79 -1.50 23.03
C ASP A 53 14.45 -0.07 22.56
N SER A 54 13.72 0.14 21.47
CA SER A 54 13.36 1.50 21.02
C SER A 54 12.40 2.25 21.97
N GLY A 55 11.87 1.58 23.00
CA GLY A 55 10.88 2.14 23.91
C GLY A 55 9.49 2.41 23.28
N LEU A 56 9.36 2.17 21.98
CA LEU A 56 8.09 2.28 21.25
C LEU A 56 7.32 0.97 21.39
N ASN A 57 6.05 1.06 21.75
CA ASN A 57 5.17 -0.09 21.75
C ASN A 57 4.70 -0.41 20.32
N LYS A 58 4.04 -1.57 20.15
CA LYS A 58 3.54 -1.99 18.84
C LYS A 58 2.52 -1.01 18.25
N GLU A 59 1.75 -0.35 19.09
CA GLU A 59 0.75 0.66 18.70
C GLU A 59 1.42 1.93 18.19
N ASP A 60 2.50 2.40 18.83
CA ASP A 60 3.27 3.56 18.38
C ASP A 60 3.90 3.32 16.99
N ILE A 61 4.41 2.11 16.74
CA ILE A 61 4.98 1.72 15.43
C ILE A 61 3.90 1.62 14.36
N MET A 62 2.73 1.08 14.71
CA MET A 62 1.57 1.01 13.82
C MET A 62 1.09 2.40 13.44
N GLU A 63 1.04 3.32 14.39
CA GLU A 63 0.66 4.71 14.15
C GLU A 63 1.65 5.42 13.22
N GLN A 64 2.93 5.19 13.41
CA GLN A 64 3.98 5.84 12.63
C GLN A 64 3.89 5.53 11.13
N TYR A 65 3.73 4.27 10.71
CA TYR A 65 3.70 3.96 9.27
C TYR A 65 2.45 4.52 8.57
N LYS A 66 1.34 4.69 9.30
CA LYS A 66 0.14 5.33 8.76
C LYS A 66 0.37 6.83 8.52
N GLN A 67 1.03 7.51 9.45
CA GLN A 67 1.43 8.91 9.29
C GLN A 67 2.37 9.07 8.10
N GLU A 68 3.40 8.23 7.99
CA GLU A 68 4.32 8.19 6.84
C GLU A 68 3.57 7.93 5.51
N PHE A 69 2.53 7.11 5.52
CA PHE A 69 1.71 6.85 4.34
C PHE A 69 0.85 8.07 3.96
N ILE A 70 0.33 8.81 4.93
CA ILE A 70 -0.41 10.05 4.67
C ILE A 70 0.51 11.09 4.02
N ASP A 71 1.70 11.33 4.60
CA ASP A 71 2.70 12.23 4.02
C ASP A 71 3.07 11.80 2.59
N PHE A 72 3.31 10.51 2.39
CA PHE A 72 3.62 9.95 1.08
C PHE A 72 2.51 10.16 0.04
N MET A 73 1.24 10.08 0.42
CA MET A 73 0.13 10.38 -0.50
C MET A 73 0.13 11.86 -0.93
N VAL A 74 0.47 12.77 -0.02
CA VAL A 74 0.57 14.22 -0.30
C VAL A 74 1.80 14.52 -1.15
N GLU A 75 2.99 14.05 -0.75
CA GLU A 75 4.25 14.17 -1.51
C GLU A 75 4.14 13.70 -2.96
N SER A 76 3.39 12.63 -3.17
CA SER A 76 3.19 11.99 -4.48
C SER A 76 2.07 12.63 -5.30
N ASP A 77 1.46 13.72 -4.84
CA ASP A 77 0.30 14.35 -5.52
C ASP A 77 -0.91 13.42 -5.69
N VAL A 78 -0.99 12.36 -4.92
CA VAL A 78 -2.08 11.37 -4.94
C VAL A 78 -3.27 11.86 -4.15
N LEU A 79 -3.04 12.42 -2.97
CA LEU A 79 -4.06 13.07 -2.14
C LEU A 79 -3.88 14.57 -2.22
N LYS A 80 -4.91 15.27 -2.72
CA LYS A 80 -4.92 16.72 -2.93
C LYS A 80 -6.10 17.34 -2.21
N PHE A 81 -5.89 18.58 -1.77
CA PHE A 81 -6.89 19.38 -1.08
C PHE A 81 -7.22 20.64 -1.87
N GLY A 82 -8.48 21.06 -1.84
CA GLY A 82 -8.96 22.23 -2.57
C GLY A 82 -10.42 22.07 -2.99
N ASP A 83 -10.85 22.78 -4.04
CA ASP A 83 -12.22 22.68 -4.58
C ASP A 83 -12.23 21.77 -5.81
N PHE A 84 -12.72 20.55 -5.65
CA PHE A 84 -12.82 19.55 -6.71
C PHE A 84 -14.28 19.24 -7.05
N THR A 85 -14.54 18.97 -8.32
CA THR A 85 -15.82 18.40 -8.77
C THR A 85 -15.61 16.94 -9.14
N LEU A 86 -16.22 16.04 -8.37
CA LEU A 86 -16.16 14.59 -8.63
C LEU A 86 -16.96 14.21 -9.87
N LYS A 87 -16.74 13.00 -10.40
CA LYS A 87 -17.50 12.47 -11.55
C LYS A 87 -19.02 12.41 -11.32
N SER A 88 -19.44 12.32 -10.06
CA SER A 88 -20.86 12.40 -9.65
C SER A 88 -21.45 13.80 -9.71
N GLY A 89 -20.66 14.85 -10.01
CA GLY A 89 -21.05 16.26 -9.89
C GLY A 89 -20.90 16.82 -8.47
N ARG A 90 -20.59 16.01 -7.47
CA ARG A 90 -20.41 16.42 -6.08
C ARG A 90 -19.17 17.30 -5.94
N LYS A 91 -19.29 18.40 -5.18
CA LYS A 91 -18.15 19.21 -4.76
C LYS A 91 -17.45 18.54 -3.59
N SER A 92 -16.12 18.43 -3.65
CA SER A 92 -15.32 17.78 -2.60
C SER A 92 -14.12 18.63 -2.25
N PRO A 93 -13.80 18.82 -0.96
CA PRO A 93 -12.62 19.56 -0.52
C PRO A 93 -11.31 18.76 -0.65
N PHE A 94 -11.38 17.53 -1.10
CA PHE A 94 -10.22 16.67 -1.35
C PHE A 94 -10.46 15.75 -2.54
N PHE A 95 -9.36 15.32 -3.14
CA PHE A 95 -9.36 14.40 -4.28
C PHE A 95 -8.21 13.42 -4.17
N MET A 96 -8.48 12.13 -4.41
CA MET A 96 -7.47 11.09 -4.46
C MET A 96 -7.37 10.48 -5.85
N ASN A 97 -6.14 10.35 -6.35
CA ASN A 97 -5.85 9.68 -7.61
C ASN A 97 -4.57 8.84 -7.54
N ALA A 98 -4.71 7.56 -7.24
CA ALA A 98 -3.58 6.62 -7.21
C ALA A 98 -2.84 6.46 -8.56
N GLY A 99 -3.41 6.95 -9.67
CA GLY A 99 -2.71 7.03 -10.94
C GLY A 99 -1.55 8.03 -10.99
N ALA A 100 -1.36 8.83 -9.93
CA ALA A 100 -0.20 9.71 -9.78
C ALA A 100 1.06 8.99 -9.26
N TYR A 101 0.96 7.76 -8.77
CA TYR A 101 2.13 6.93 -8.49
C TYR A 101 2.74 6.42 -9.80
N VAL A 102 3.75 7.10 -10.31
CA VAL A 102 4.31 6.84 -11.65
C VAL A 102 5.80 6.44 -11.65
N THR A 103 6.49 6.60 -10.52
CA THR A 103 7.91 6.25 -10.42
C THR A 103 8.12 4.92 -9.70
N GLY A 104 9.24 4.25 -10.01
CA GLY A 104 9.61 2.99 -9.35
C GLY A 104 9.73 3.13 -7.83
N THR A 105 10.27 4.27 -7.34
CA THR A 105 10.39 4.54 -5.90
C THR A 105 9.02 4.70 -5.25
N GLN A 106 8.10 5.43 -5.88
CA GLN A 106 6.72 5.56 -5.38
C GLN A 106 6.02 4.20 -5.33
N LEU A 107 6.13 3.40 -6.39
CA LEU A 107 5.53 2.08 -6.47
C LEU A 107 6.12 1.11 -5.43
N ALA A 108 7.43 1.15 -5.19
CA ALA A 108 8.08 0.34 -4.16
C ALA A 108 7.56 0.70 -2.75
N ARG A 109 7.51 2.01 -2.40
CA ARG A 109 6.95 2.49 -1.12
C ARG A 109 5.48 2.10 -0.97
N LEU A 110 4.68 2.28 -2.03
CA LEU A 110 3.26 1.90 -2.03
C LEU A 110 3.08 0.42 -1.69
N GLY A 111 3.86 -0.47 -2.33
CA GLY A 111 3.83 -1.90 -2.04
C GLY A 111 4.18 -2.23 -0.59
N GLU A 112 5.15 -1.54 0.00
CA GLU A 112 5.54 -1.72 1.40
C GLU A 112 4.42 -1.30 2.37
N TYR A 113 3.72 -0.18 2.12
CA TYR A 113 2.58 0.24 2.95
C TYR A 113 1.41 -0.73 2.88
N TYR A 114 1.06 -1.22 1.68
CA TYR A 114 0.03 -2.25 1.54
C TYR A 114 0.43 -3.56 2.23
N ALA A 115 1.68 -4.00 2.07
CA ALA A 115 2.16 -5.23 2.69
C ALA A 115 2.10 -5.14 4.23
N LYS A 116 2.52 -4.02 4.83
CA LYS A 116 2.42 -3.77 6.28
C LYS A 116 0.96 -3.82 6.75
N ALA A 117 0.08 -3.07 6.08
CA ALA A 117 -1.33 -3.00 6.46
C ALA A 117 -2.04 -4.36 6.34
N ILE A 118 -1.76 -5.13 5.29
CA ILE A 118 -2.31 -6.48 5.11
C ILE A 118 -1.80 -7.42 6.19
N HIS A 119 -0.50 -7.42 6.46
CA HIS A 119 0.13 -8.23 7.51
C HIS A 119 -0.49 -7.99 8.89
N GLU A 120 -0.70 -6.73 9.23
CA GLU A 120 -1.28 -6.34 10.52
C GLU A 120 -2.77 -6.66 10.62
N THR A 121 -3.52 -6.47 9.53
CA THR A 121 -4.98 -6.60 9.55
C THR A 121 -5.45 -8.03 9.34
N TYR A 122 -4.84 -8.75 8.40
CA TYR A 122 -5.27 -10.07 7.96
C TYR A 122 -4.28 -11.19 8.29
N GLY A 123 -3.08 -10.84 8.79
CA GLY A 123 -2.00 -11.80 8.99
C GLY A 123 -1.42 -12.33 7.68
N ASP A 124 -0.74 -13.47 7.77
CA ASP A 124 -0.03 -14.06 6.63
C ASP A 124 -0.73 -15.29 6.04
N ASP A 125 -1.91 -15.66 6.51
CA ASP A 125 -2.62 -16.84 6.04
C ASP A 125 -3.47 -16.53 4.80
N PHE A 126 -2.78 -16.25 3.68
CA PHE A 126 -3.37 -16.09 2.34
C PHE A 126 -2.35 -16.44 1.25
N ASP A 127 -2.81 -16.70 0.03
CA ASP A 127 -2.01 -17.21 -1.08
C ASP A 127 -1.89 -16.22 -2.25
N VAL A 128 -2.93 -15.40 -2.45
CA VAL A 128 -3.07 -14.57 -3.65
C VAL A 128 -3.52 -13.16 -3.29
N LEU A 129 -2.87 -12.17 -3.90
CA LEU A 129 -3.33 -10.79 -3.97
C LEU A 129 -4.08 -10.59 -5.28
N PHE A 130 -5.36 -10.25 -5.21
CA PHE A 130 -6.18 -9.98 -6.39
C PHE A 130 -6.42 -8.48 -6.55
N GLY A 131 -5.86 -7.91 -7.62
CA GLY A 131 -6.02 -6.49 -7.94
C GLY A 131 -6.89 -6.29 -9.18
N PRO A 132 -8.11 -5.71 -9.07
CA PRO A 132 -8.97 -5.44 -10.21
C PRO A 132 -8.33 -4.51 -11.25
N ALA A 133 -8.58 -4.78 -12.53
CA ALA A 133 -8.09 -3.92 -13.61
C ALA A 133 -8.77 -2.53 -13.56
N TYR A 134 -8.01 -1.44 -13.71
CA TYR A 134 -6.58 -1.43 -14.09
C TYR A 134 -5.65 -1.04 -12.94
N LYS A 135 -6.08 -0.24 -11.95
CA LYS A 135 -5.21 0.30 -10.90
C LYS A 135 -4.80 -0.77 -9.88
N GLY A 136 -5.66 -1.75 -9.60
CA GLY A 136 -5.33 -2.86 -8.73
C GLY A 136 -4.18 -3.74 -9.26
N ILE A 137 -3.95 -3.77 -10.59
CA ILE A 137 -2.87 -4.56 -11.18
C ILE A 137 -1.50 -4.14 -10.63
N PRO A 138 -1.02 -2.90 -10.82
CA PRO A 138 0.28 -2.50 -10.29
C PRO A 138 0.34 -2.60 -8.77
N ILE A 139 -0.74 -2.29 -8.05
CA ILE A 139 -0.77 -2.37 -6.59
C ILE A 139 -0.55 -3.81 -6.13
N SER A 140 -1.26 -4.79 -6.69
CA SER A 140 -1.11 -6.20 -6.31
C SER A 140 0.30 -6.73 -6.60
N VAL A 141 0.89 -6.33 -7.73
CA VAL A 141 2.26 -6.73 -8.11
C VAL A 141 3.29 -6.17 -7.13
N VAL A 142 3.26 -4.85 -6.86
CA VAL A 142 4.27 -4.24 -5.97
C VAL A 142 4.09 -4.70 -4.52
N THR A 143 2.86 -5.00 -4.10
CA THR A 143 2.58 -5.55 -2.77
C THR A 143 3.12 -6.98 -2.64
N ALA A 144 2.97 -7.83 -3.67
CA ALA A 144 3.55 -9.17 -3.67
C ALA A 144 5.09 -9.14 -3.57
N VAL A 145 5.74 -8.22 -4.31
CA VAL A 145 7.19 -7.98 -4.21
C VAL A 145 7.58 -7.53 -2.79
N ALA A 146 6.81 -6.61 -2.22
CA ALA A 146 7.07 -6.12 -0.87
C ALA A 146 6.90 -7.22 0.19
N TYR A 147 5.90 -8.10 0.05
CA TYR A 147 5.70 -9.25 0.94
C TYR A 147 6.89 -10.20 0.95
N ALA A 148 7.41 -10.56 -0.23
CA ALA A 148 8.60 -11.39 -0.35
C ALA A 148 9.82 -10.74 0.33
N LYS A 149 9.96 -9.42 0.17
CA LYS A 149 11.07 -8.64 0.73
C LYS A 149 10.98 -8.48 2.26
N LEU A 150 9.81 -8.11 2.78
CA LEU A 150 9.62 -7.75 4.20
C LEU A 150 9.42 -8.98 5.08
N TYR A 151 8.67 -9.97 4.60
CA TYR A 151 8.21 -11.10 5.41
C TYR A 151 8.75 -12.45 4.91
N GLY A 152 9.52 -12.47 3.80
CA GLY A 152 10.04 -13.71 3.23
C GLY A 152 8.95 -14.66 2.71
N LYS A 153 7.73 -14.12 2.50
CA LYS A 153 6.58 -14.90 2.06
C LYS A 153 6.33 -14.70 0.57
N GLU A 154 6.35 -15.80 -0.18
CA GLU A 154 5.94 -15.83 -1.58
C GLU A 154 4.42 -15.73 -1.70
N VAL A 155 3.96 -14.65 -2.33
CA VAL A 155 2.55 -14.38 -2.59
C VAL A 155 2.34 -14.26 -4.09
N ARG A 156 1.32 -14.97 -4.62
CA ARG A 156 0.95 -14.86 -6.03
C ARG A 156 0.10 -13.61 -6.27
N TYR A 157 0.19 -13.01 -7.45
CA TYR A 157 -0.77 -11.97 -7.85
C TYR A 157 -1.69 -12.49 -8.95
N CYS A 158 -2.92 -12.00 -8.94
CA CYS A 158 -3.93 -12.23 -9.96
C CYS A 158 -4.70 -10.94 -10.22
N SER A 159 -5.18 -10.74 -11.43
CA SER A 159 -6.00 -9.59 -11.81
C SER A 159 -6.99 -10.01 -12.88
N ASP A 160 -8.15 -9.37 -12.96
CA ASP A 160 -9.06 -9.61 -14.08
C ASP A 160 -8.61 -8.83 -15.32
N ARG A 161 -9.10 -9.27 -16.46
CA ARG A 161 -9.04 -8.52 -17.73
C ARG A 161 -10.39 -7.85 -17.99
N LYS A 162 -10.38 -6.67 -18.53
CA LYS A 162 -11.62 -6.00 -18.99
C LYS A 162 -12.12 -6.60 -20.30
N GLU A 163 -11.21 -7.17 -21.10
CA GLU A 163 -11.51 -7.85 -22.37
C GLU A 163 -10.94 -9.27 -22.32
N GLU A 164 -11.73 -10.26 -22.68
CA GLU A 164 -11.28 -11.65 -22.78
C GLU A 164 -10.29 -11.79 -23.94
N LYS A 165 -9.24 -12.54 -23.73
CA LYS A 165 -8.24 -12.83 -24.74
C LYS A 165 -8.54 -14.15 -25.43
N ASP A 166 -8.91 -14.07 -26.72
CA ASP A 166 -9.27 -15.24 -27.53
C ASP A 166 -8.05 -16.03 -28.03
N HIS A 167 -6.84 -15.45 -28.01
CA HIS A 167 -5.64 -15.97 -28.65
C HIS A 167 -4.44 -16.04 -27.70
N GLY A 168 -3.58 -17.06 -27.92
CA GLY A 168 -2.30 -17.25 -27.22
C GLY A 168 -2.36 -18.25 -26.07
N ALA A 169 -1.22 -18.42 -25.39
CA ALA A 169 -1.07 -19.39 -24.28
C ALA A 169 -1.88 -19.02 -23.04
N ASP A 170 -2.18 -17.72 -22.85
CA ASP A 170 -2.94 -17.17 -21.73
C ASP A 170 -4.38 -16.85 -22.13
N LYS A 171 -5.13 -17.87 -22.58
CA LYS A 171 -6.58 -17.74 -22.81
C LYS A 171 -7.29 -17.53 -21.46
N GLY A 172 -8.24 -16.56 -21.41
CA GLY A 172 -9.13 -16.37 -20.28
C GLY A 172 -9.18 -14.92 -19.74
N GLY A 173 -10.03 -14.72 -18.76
CA GLY A 173 -10.35 -13.42 -18.18
C GLY A 173 -9.36 -12.94 -17.10
N PHE A 174 -8.25 -13.65 -16.83
CA PHE A 174 -7.30 -13.31 -15.79
C PHE A 174 -5.89 -13.04 -16.32
N LEU A 175 -5.13 -12.25 -15.54
CA LEU A 175 -3.73 -11.92 -15.72
C LEU A 175 -2.96 -12.36 -14.47
N GLY A 176 -1.71 -12.84 -14.65
CA GLY A 176 -0.88 -13.32 -13.56
C GLY A 176 -1.17 -14.79 -13.22
N SER A 177 -1.26 -15.11 -11.95
CA SER A 177 -1.51 -16.49 -11.48
C SER A 177 -2.96 -16.91 -11.72
N LYS A 178 -3.17 -18.17 -12.09
CA LYS A 178 -4.51 -18.76 -12.04
C LYS A 178 -4.93 -18.99 -10.59
N LEU A 179 -6.21 -18.75 -10.31
CA LEU A 179 -6.82 -19.14 -9.04
C LEU A 179 -7.01 -20.66 -9.01
N LYS A 180 -6.91 -21.26 -7.83
CA LYS A 180 -7.03 -22.70 -7.58
C LYS A 180 -7.99 -22.94 -6.44
N ASP A 181 -8.59 -24.11 -6.41
CA ASP A 181 -9.41 -24.52 -5.28
C ASP A 181 -8.59 -24.52 -3.98
N GLY A 182 -9.17 -23.98 -2.93
CA GLY A 182 -8.55 -23.78 -1.64
C GLY A 182 -7.72 -22.50 -1.50
N ASP A 183 -7.51 -21.72 -2.57
CA ASP A 183 -6.77 -20.45 -2.46
C ASP A 183 -7.46 -19.47 -1.52
N ARG A 184 -6.67 -18.84 -0.69
CA ARG A 184 -7.05 -17.74 0.19
C ARG A 184 -6.64 -16.42 -0.46
N VAL A 185 -7.63 -15.58 -0.78
CA VAL A 185 -7.44 -14.40 -1.65
C VAL A 185 -7.67 -13.13 -0.85
N ILE A 186 -6.73 -12.18 -0.92
CA ILE A 186 -6.95 -10.80 -0.48
C ILE A 186 -7.20 -9.95 -1.72
N MET A 187 -8.36 -9.30 -1.75
CA MET A 187 -8.68 -8.28 -2.73
C MET A 187 -7.93 -6.98 -2.40
N ILE A 188 -7.41 -6.29 -3.42
CA ILE A 188 -6.64 -5.08 -3.23
C ILE A 188 -7.07 -4.01 -4.23
N GLU A 189 -7.38 -2.79 -3.75
CA GLU A 189 -7.85 -1.69 -4.60
C GLU A 189 -7.24 -0.37 -4.11
N ASP A 190 -7.26 0.68 -4.93
CA ASP A 190 -6.79 2.00 -4.51
C ASP A 190 -7.79 2.68 -3.54
N VAL A 191 -9.01 2.83 -3.96
CA VAL A 191 -10.10 3.44 -3.20
C VAL A 191 -11.43 2.95 -3.73
N THR A 192 -12.44 2.84 -2.88
CA THR A 192 -13.80 2.54 -3.32
C THR A 192 -14.78 3.63 -2.87
N THR A 193 -15.69 4.01 -3.78
CA THR A 193 -16.77 4.96 -3.52
C THR A 193 -18.16 4.37 -3.74
N SER A 194 -18.28 3.46 -4.70
CA SER A 194 -19.56 2.84 -5.07
C SER A 194 -19.56 1.31 -4.95
N GLY A 195 -18.42 0.69 -4.63
CA GLY A 195 -18.30 -0.76 -4.61
C GLY A 195 -18.39 -1.46 -5.98
N LYS A 196 -18.52 -0.69 -7.09
CA LYS A 196 -18.73 -1.23 -8.43
C LYS A 196 -17.61 -2.19 -8.87
N SER A 197 -16.37 -1.89 -8.54
CA SER A 197 -15.23 -2.78 -8.83
C SER A 197 -15.41 -4.15 -8.18
N MET A 198 -15.86 -4.20 -6.92
CA MET A 198 -16.14 -5.46 -6.22
C MET A 198 -17.36 -6.17 -6.79
N GLU A 199 -18.39 -5.44 -7.20
CA GLU A 199 -19.57 -6.00 -7.86
C GLU A 199 -19.21 -6.74 -9.16
N GLU A 200 -18.24 -6.22 -9.92
CA GLU A 200 -17.75 -6.82 -11.16
C GLU A 200 -16.77 -7.98 -10.91
N THR A 201 -15.93 -7.90 -9.87
CA THR A 201 -14.80 -8.82 -9.70
C THR A 201 -15.03 -9.96 -8.71
N VAL A 202 -15.80 -9.75 -7.63
CA VAL A 202 -16.07 -10.83 -6.67
C VAL A 202 -16.75 -12.06 -7.31
N PRO A 203 -17.77 -11.90 -8.19
CA PRO A 203 -18.34 -13.04 -8.90
C PRO A 203 -17.34 -13.76 -9.81
N LYS A 204 -16.43 -13.02 -10.47
CA LYS A 204 -15.39 -13.61 -11.32
C LYS A 204 -14.40 -14.45 -10.51
N VAL A 205 -13.95 -13.91 -9.37
CA VAL A 205 -13.01 -14.59 -8.46
C VAL A 205 -13.63 -15.88 -7.92
N ARG A 206 -14.87 -15.80 -7.40
CA ARG A 206 -15.61 -16.97 -6.88
C ARG A 206 -16.02 -17.97 -7.96
N GLY A 207 -16.19 -17.51 -9.19
CA GLY A 207 -16.53 -18.38 -10.33
C GLY A 207 -15.32 -19.05 -10.98
N ALA A 208 -14.10 -18.62 -10.67
CA ALA A 208 -12.87 -19.17 -11.26
C ALA A 208 -12.38 -20.44 -10.56
N ALA A 209 -12.58 -20.55 -9.25
CA ALA A 209 -12.20 -21.70 -8.42
C ALA A 209 -12.93 -21.59 -7.06
N ASP A 210 -12.92 -22.68 -6.29
CA ASP A 210 -13.43 -22.68 -4.89
C ASP A 210 -12.42 -21.96 -3.97
N VAL A 211 -12.53 -20.64 -3.87
CA VAL A 211 -11.62 -19.78 -3.13
C VAL A 211 -12.28 -19.14 -1.92
N THR A 212 -11.49 -18.85 -0.90
CA THR A 212 -11.89 -18.03 0.24
C THR A 212 -11.37 -16.61 0.08
N ILE A 213 -12.26 -15.61 -0.02
CA ILE A 213 -11.84 -14.20 0.04
C ILE A 213 -11.63 -13.84 1.51
N VAL A 214 -10.37 -13.61 1.90
CA VAL A 214 -9.95 -13.29 3.28
C VAL A 214 -10.31 -11.85 3.65
N GLY A 215 -10.24 -10.94 2.68
CA GLY A 215 -10.60 -9.54 2.90
C GLY A 215 -10.33 -8.64 1.70
N LEU A 216 -10.68 -7.36 1.86
CA LEU A 216 -10.36 -6.27 0.94
C LEU A 216 -9.50 -5.23 1.67
N MET A 217 -8.37 -4.86 1.08
CA MET A 217 -7.52 -3.74 1.52
C MET A 217 -7.55 -2.62 0.49
N VAL A 218 -7.84 -1.37 0.94
CA VAL A 218 -7.74 -0.16 0.12
C VAL A 218 -6.74 0.83 0.73
N SER A 219 -6.28 1.81 -0.05
CA SER A 219 -5.40 2.87 0.49
C SER A 219 -6.10 3.74 1.52
N LEU A 220 -7.30 4.23 1.15
CA LEU A 220 -8.00 5.26 1.89
C LEU A 220 -9.47 4.93 2.06
N ASN A 221 -9.94 4.87 3.31
CA ASN A 221 -11.36 4.94 3.62
C ASN A 221 -11.81 6.40 3.59
N ARG A 222 -12.59 6.76 2.58
CA ARG A 222 -13.12 8.11 2.42
C ARG A 222 -14.18 8.49 3.46
N MET A 223 -14.70 7.50 4.22
CA MET A 223 -15.74 7.66 5.25
C MET A 223 -17.03 8.33 4.74
N GLU A 224 -17.28 8.23 3.46
CA GLU A 224 -18.50 8.72 2.81
C GLU A 224 -19.55 7.61 2.77
N VAL A 225 -20.84 8.01 2.82
CA VAL A 225 -21.94 7.07 2.58
C VAL A 225 -21.81 6.46 1.20
N GLY A 226 -21.98 5.14 1.12
CA GLY A 226 -22.03 4.40 -0.13
C GLY A 226 -23.34 4.65 -0.91
N LEU A 227 -23.58 3.88 -1.95
CA LEU A 227 -24.77 4.02 -2.80
C LEU A 227 -26.08 3.76 -2.04
N GLY A 228 -26.08 2.92 -1.00
CA GLY A 228 -27.22 2.66 -0.11
C GLY A 228 -27.55 3.82 0.82
N GLY A 229 -26.68 4.82 0.96
CA GLY A 229 -26.91 6.06 1.71
C GLY A 229 -26.93 5.92 3.23
N LYS A 230 -26.49 4.79 3.78
CA LYS A 230 -26.54 4.49 5.23
C LYS A 230 -25.14 4.30 5.85
N VAL A 231 -24.35 3.42 5.26
CA VAL A 231 -23.03 3.04 5.73
C VAL A 231 -21.96 3.38 4.67
N SER A 232 -20.67 3.23 4.99
CA SER A 232 -19.62 3.45 4.02
C SER A 232 -19.63 2.41 2.90
N ALA A 233 -19.00 2.74 1.76
CA ALA A 233 -18.84 1.78 0.68
C ALA A 233 -18.10 0.50 1.12
N LEU A 234 -17.15 0.60 2.04
CA LEU A 234 -16.46 -0.56 2.61
C LEU A 234 -17.40 -1.44 3.42
N GLU A 235 -18.25 -0.84 4.27
CA GLU A 235 -19.21 -1.61 5.06
C GLU A 235 -20.29 -2.24 4.16
N GLU A 236 -20.77 -1.53 3.12
CA GLU A 236 -21.70 -2.11 2.12
C GLU A 236 -21.10 -3.34 1.42
N ILE A 237 -19.79 -3.31 1.09
CA ILE A 237 -19.08 -4.45 0.49
C ILE A 237 -19.02 -5.60 1.48
N LYS A 238 -18.66 -5.34 2.74
CA LYS A 238 -18.59 -6.34 3.80
C LYS A 238 -19.95 -7.01 4.04
N GLU A 239 -21.01 -6.22 4.16
CA GLU A 239 -22.38 -6.74 4.33
C GLU A 239 -22.83 -7.59 3.12
N ARG A 240 -22.55 -7.11 1.89
CA ARG A 240 -22.99 -7.77 0.66
C ARG A 240 -22.26 -9.07 0.38
N TYR A 241 -20.96 -9.13 0.62
CA TYR A 241 -20.12 -10.25 0.18
C TYR A 241 -19.60 -11.15 1.30
N GLY A 242 -19.73 -10.73 2.56
CA GLY A 242 -19.44 -11.54 3.75
C GLY A 242 -17.95 -11.69 4.08
N PHE A 243 -17.10 -10.79 3.62
CA PHE A 243 -15.68 -10.74 4.00
C PHE A 243 -15.30 -9.38 4.60
N PRO A 244 -14.30 -9.32 5.49
CA PRO A 244 -13.86 -8.07 6.11
C PRO A 244 -13.25 -7.11 5.09
N THR A 245 -13.42 -5.82 5.34
CA THR A 245 -12.87 -4.73 4.53
C THR A 245 -12.10 -3.76 5.40
N SER A 246 -10.95 -3.30 4.93
CA SER A 246 -10.07 -2.40 5.67
C SER A 246 -9.38 -1.40 4.74
N ALA A 247 -8.86 -0.33 5.32
CA ALA A 247 -8.04 0.65 4.63
C ALA A 247 -6.72 0.84 5.38
N ILE A 248 -5.68 1.26 4.67
CA ILE A 248 -4.40 1.62 5.31
C ILE A 248 -4.65 2.80 6.26
N VAL A 249 -5.37 3.84 5.78
CA VAL A 249 -5.77 5.00 6.57
C VAL A 249 -7.21 5.41 6.25
N SER A 250 -7.83 6.15 7.17
CA SER A 250 -9.10 6.84 6.96
C SER A 250 -8.90 8.34 6.74
N MET A 251 -9.93 9.03 6.24
CA MET A 251 -9.88 10.50 6.19
C MET A 251 -9.89 11.15 7.58
N ALA A 252 -10.34 10.47 8.61
CA ALA A 252 -10.17 10.96 9.99
C ALA A 252 -8.69 10.99 10.38
N ASP A 253 -7.95 9.89 10.13
CA ASP A 253 -6.50 9.81 10.36
C ASP A 253 -5.75 10.90 9.57
N VAL A 254 -6.15 11.12 8.31
CA VAL A 254 -5.56 12.17 7.44
C VAL A 254 -5.77 13.56 8.05
N VAL A 255 -6.99 13.86 8.49
CA VAL A 255 -7.29 15.17 9.09
C VAL A 255 -6.54 15.34 10.42
N GLU A 256 -6.52 14.33 11.27
CA GLU A 256 -5.81 14.35 12.55
C GLU A 256 -4.30 14.58 12.35
N HIS A 257 -3.71 13.91 11.35
CA HIS A 257 -2.28 14.01 11.05
C HIS A 257 -1.90 15.36 10.44
N LEU A 258 -2.70 15.92 9.53
CA LEU A 258 -2.32 17.10 8.72
C LEU A 258 -2.90 18.43 9.22
N TYR A 259 -3.90 18.43 10.11
CA TYR A 259 -4.56 19.65 10.54
C TYR A 259 -3.60 20.55 11.34
N ASN A 260 -3.38 21.77 10.82
CA ASN A 260 -2.45 22.76 11.35
C ASN A 260 -1.02 22.24 11.57
N LYS A 261 -0.61 21.19 10.82
CA LYS A 261 0.75 20.67 10.80
C LYS A 261 1.39 20.88 9.43
N GLU A 262 2.70 21.06 9.42
CA GLU A 262 3.46 21.20 8.19
C GLU A 262 3.71 19.82 7.56
N CYS A 263 3.41 19.70 6.27
CA CYS A 263 3.83 18.61 5.39
C CYS A 263 4.47 19.26 4.17
N GLU A 264 5.68 18.83 3.79
CA GLU A 264 6.45 19.41 2.68
C GLU A 264 6.63 20.96 2.80
N GLY A 265 6.85 21.44 4.04
CA GLY A 265 7.12 22.87 4.32
C GLY A 265 5.91 23.80 4.20
N LYS A 266 4.70 23.27 4.17
CA LYS A 266 3.45 24.03 4.16
C LYS A 266 2.37 23.37 5.02
N VAL A 267 1.49 24.17 5.61
CA VAL A 267 0.27 23.67 6.23
C VAL A 267 -0.70 23.26 5.11
N VAL A 268 -1.01 21.95 5.05
CA VAL A 268 -1.86 21.38 3.99
C VAL A 268 -3.34 21.53 4.36
N ILE A 269 -3.71 21.27 5.61
CA ILE A 269 -5.07 21.46 6.14
C ILE A 269 -5.03 22.57 7.18
N ASP A 270 -5.45 23.76 6.78
CA ASP A 270 -5.67 24.90 7.67
C ASP A 270 -7.10 24.93 8.22
N ASP A 271 -7.44 25.94 9.03
CA ASP A 271 -8.77 26.10 9.63
C ASP A 271 -9.88 26.23 8.56
N ALA A 272 -9.60 26.92 7.45
CA ALA A 272 -10.59 27.12 6.40
C ALA A 272 -10.89 25.81 5.66
N LEU A 273 -9.86 25.04 5.33
CA LEU A 273 -10.01 23.75 4.68
C LEU A 273 -10.63 22.71 5.63
N LYS A 274 -10.24 22.74 6.93
CA LYS A 274 -10.86 21.89 7.94
C LYS A 274 -12.37 22.14 8.03
N ALA A 275 -12.79 23.41 8.08
CA ALA A 275 -14.22 23.76 8.08
C ALA A 275 -14.95 23.29 6.80
N ALA A 276 -14.29 23.35 5.64
CA ALA A 276 -14.84 22.82 4.39
C ALA A 276 -14.99 21.29 4.42
N ILE A 277 -14.02 20.59 4.99
CA ILE A 277 -14.07 19.12 5.19
C ILE A 277 -15.20 18.76 6.16
N ASP A 278 -15.35 19.47 7.28
CA ASP A 278 -16.41 19.21 8.25
C ASP A 278 -17.80 19.41 7.64
N LYS A 279 -17.98 20.50 6.87
CA LYS A 279 -19.22 20.75 6.13
C LYS A 279 -19.51 19.64 5.12
N TYR A 280 -18.49 19.16 4.42
CA TYR A 280 -18.62 18.07 3.47
C TYR A 280 -19.08 16.78 4.15
N TYR A 281 -18.48 16.42 5.30
CA TYR A 281 -18.88 15.23 6.06
C TYR A 281 -20.23 15.36 6.76
N ALA A 282 -20.66 16.58 7.12
CA ALA A 282 -22.01 16.79 7.63
C ALA A 282 -23.09 16.41 6.57
N GLU A 283 -22.77 16.57 5.28
CA GLU A 283 -23.68 16.24 4.17
C GLU A 283 -23.49 14.82 3.64
N TYR A 284 -22.26 14.35 3.46
CA TYR A 284 -21.92 13.11 2.76
C TYR A 284 -21.25 12.04 3.63
N GLY A 285 -20.89 12.36 4.86
CA GLY A 285 -20.23 11.45 5.77
C GLY A 285 -21.16 10.39 6.36
N VAL A 286 -20.58 9.28 6.80
CA VAL A 286 -21.29 8.26 7.57
C VAL A 286 -21.68 8.85 8.92
N LYS A 287 -22.95 8.80 9.28
CA LYS A 287 -23.50 9.47 10.46
C LYS A 287 -23.30 8.71 11.77
N ASN A 288 -22.47 7.71 11.88
CA ASN A 288 -22.19 6.94 13.10
C ASN A 288 -20.84 6.20 12.97
N ALA A 289 -19.79 6.87 12.51
CA ALA A 289 -18.44 6.31 12.51
C ALA A 289 -17.68 6.72 13.77
#